data_62ffe256d7a829deea9fc24d2e30edfe
#
_entry.id   62ffe256d7a829deea9fc24d2e30edfe
#
_cell.length_a   1.000
_cell.length_b   1.000
_cell.length_c   1.000
_cell.angle_alpha   90.00
_cell.angle_beta   90.00
_cell.angle_gamma   90.00
#
_symmetry.space_group_name_H-M   'P 1'
#
loop_
_entity.id
_entity.type
_entity.pdbx_description
1 polymer ?
#
loop_
_entity_poly.entity_id
_entity_poly.type
_entity_poly.pdbx_seq_one_letter_code
_entity_poly.pdbx_strand_id
1 'polypeptide(L)'
;MNRSYAARNIAIGTAVVLSIMLARAADDLPKAETILDKYIEVTGGKAAYQKHHSEIQKGTLEFGAMGIKGTLTSYRAEPNKSYQEVELTGLGKTQEGTDGKVFWSLSSMMGPHVKEGAEKAQAVLSSTFNADLNWRDLFKDVKTTGVETVDGKDCYKVVLTPAEGGAITQCYDKQSNLMVKMTITAESPLGTQTVDSFPTDYRKDGDLLMPHKIKQVLPGMGDVMFTIESVTFNPEIPADRFALPDEIKALVNKK
;
A
#
# COMPACT_ATOMS: atom_id res chain seq x y z
N MET A 1 -40.29 53.72 -52.32
CA MET A 1 -39.44 54.37 -51.25
C MET A 1 -38.99 53.29 -50.31
N ASN A 2 -37.83 52.87 -50.56
CA ASN A 2 -36.62 52.84 -49.74
C ASN A 2 -36.72 52.24 -48.35
N ARG A 3 -36.05 51.17 -48.15
CA ARG A 3 -34.94 50.84 -47.15
C ARG A 3 -35.14 49.49 -46.55
N SER A 4 -34.27 48.71 -46.36
CA SER A 4 -32.83 48.42 -46.64
C SER A 4 -32.52 47.14 -45.91
N TYR A 5 -32.03 46.19 -46.66
CA TYR A 5 -31.50 44.92 -46.10
C TYR A 5 -30.02 45.16 -45.75
N ALA A 6 -29.66 44.92 -44.52
CA ALA A 6 -28.30 44.55 -44.16
C ALA A 6 -28.22 43.95 -42.75
N ALA A 7 -27.45 42.92 -42.65
CA ALA A 7 -26.88 42.30 -41.46
C ALA A 7 -27.53 41.03 -40.91
N ARG A 8 -27.15 39.94 -41.55
CA ARG A 8 -27.17 38.59 -40.95
C ARG A 8 -26.03 37.80 -41.56
N ASN A 9 -24.94 37.73 -40.85
CA ASN A 9 -23.92 36.66 -40.94
C ASN A 9 -22.73 37.12 -40.12
N ILE A 10 -22.54 36.54 -38.94
CA ILE A 10 -21.27 36.27 -38.23
C ILE A 10 -21.66 35.71 -36.88
N ALA A 11 -21.74 34.42 -36.74
CA ALA A 11 -21.62 33.70 -35.48
C ALA A 11 -21.68 32.17 -35.70
N ILE A 12 -20.81 31.65 -36.57
CA ILE A 12 -20.51 30.21 -36.59
C ILE A 12 -19.00 30.10 -36.78
N GLY A 13 -18.26 30.05 -35.72
CA GLY A 13 -16.80 29.95 -35.82
C GLY A 13 -16.03 29.68 -34.55
N THR A 14 -16.70 29.53 -33.39
CA THR A 14 -15.93 29.46 -32.11
C THR A 14 -16.18 28.20 -31.28
N ALA A 15 -16.96 27.24 -31.75
CA ALA A 15 -17.33 26.06 -30.96
C ALA A 15 -16.51 24.79 -31.26
N VAL A 16 -15.64 24.80 -32.29
CA VAL A 16 -14.91 23.58 -32.72
C VAL A 16 -13.51 23.45 -32.11
N VAL A 17 -12.94 24.54 -31.58
CA VAL A 17 -11.54 24.52 -31.07
C VAL A 17 -11.43 23.99 -29.62
N LEU A 18 -12.52 24.00 -28.83
CA LEU A 18 -12.49 23.58 -27.43
C LEU A 18 -12.60 22.07 -27.22
N SER A 19 -13.06 21.32 -28.23
CA SER A 19 -13.25 19.86 -28.12
C SER A 19 -11.98 19.05 -28.42
N ILE A 20 -10.95 19.66 -28.96
CA ILE A 20 -9.72 18.94 -29.36
C ILE A 20 -8.68 18.90 -28.22
N MET A 21 -8.80 19.77 -27.20
CA MET A 21 -7.85 19.77 -26.07
C MET A 21 -8.15 18.73 -24.98
N LEU A 22 -9.37 18.18 -24.91
CA LEU A 22 -9.72 17.15 -23.91
C LEU A 22 -9.35 15.71 -24.33
N ALA A 23 -9.10 15.47 -25.61
CA ALA A 23 -8.73 14.13 -26.10
C ALA A 23 -7.23 13.82 -26.03
N ARG A 24 -6.38 14.85 -25.80
CA ARG A 24 -4.91 14.67 -25.76
C ARG A 24 -4.35 14.31 -24.39
N ALA A 25 -5.13 14.42 -23.33
CA ALA A 25 -4.67 14.15 -21.96
C ALA A 25 -4.61 12.64 -21.61
N ALA A 26 -5.21 11.76 -22.42
CA ALA A 26 -5.21 10.33 -22.18
C ALA A 26 -4.03 9.59 -22.82
N ASP A 27 -3.35 10.17 -23.80
CA ASP A 27 -2.25 9.51 -24.53
C ASP A 27 -0.85 9.80 -23.97
N ASP A 28 -0.73 10.70 -22.99
CA ASP A 28 0.57 11.14 -22.44
C ASP A 28 0.86 10.63 -21.01
N LEU A 29 0.10 9.66 -20.49
CA LEU A 29 0.42 9.07 -19.18
C LEU A 29 1.63 8.15 -19.31
N PRO A 30 2.64 8.27 -18.42
CA PRO A 30 3.78 7.37 -18.42
C PRO A 30 3.30 5.94 -18.17
N LYS A 31 4.01 4.96 -18.75
CA LYS A 31 3.74 3.54 -18.50
C LYS A 31 3.88 3.24 -17.00
N ALA A 32 3.02 2.38 -16.48
CA ALA A 32 3.04 1.99 -15.06
C ALA A 32 4.38 1.38 -14.67
N GLU A 33 4.97 0.57 -15.55
CA GLU A 33 6.27 -0.05 -15.34
C GLU A 33 7.37 1.01 -15.13
N THR A 34 7.33 2.10 -15.90
CA THR A 34 8.29 3.20 -15.77
C THR A 34 8.17 3.91 -14.43
N ILE A 35 6.93 4.08 -13.94
CA ILE A 35 6.67 4.71 -12.63
C ILE A 35 7.18 3.80 -11.51
N LEU A 36 6.86 2.50 -11.56
CA LEU A 36 7.27 1.52 -10.55
C LEU A 36 8.80 1.36 -10.51
N ASP A 37 9.45 1.27 -11.67
CA ASP A 37 10.92 1.19 -11.74
C ASP A 37 11.58 2.48 -11.21
N LYS A 38 10.97 3.64 -11.48
CA LYS A 38 11.47 4.92 -10.97
C LYS A 38 11.33 5.04 -9.46
N TYR A 39 10.24 4.53 -8.89
CA TYR A 39 10.08 4.44 -7.43
C TYR A 39 11.19 3.59 -6.80
N ILE A 40 11.47 2.40 -7.36
CA ILE A 40 12.58 1.55 -6.90
C ILE A 40 13.91 2.32 -6.98
N GLU A 41 14.16 3.05 -8.08
CA GLU A 41 15.39 3.82 -8.26
C GLU A 41 15.56 4.88 -7.17
N VAL A 42 14.52 5.70 -6.92
CA VAL A 42 14.62 6.81 -5.95
C VAL A 42 14.62 6.34 -4.50
N THR A 43 14.13 5.13 -4.22
CA THR A 43 14.11 4.54 -2.87
C THR A 43 15.36 3.72 -2.53
N GLY A 44 16.36 3.66 -3.41
CA GLY A 44 17.66 3.03 -3.13
C GLY A 44 18.24 2.25 -4.32
N GLY A 45 17.37 1.88 -5.28
CA GLY A 45 17.74 1.10 -6.45
C GLY A 45 17.83 -0.41 -6.16
N LYS A 46 17.71 -1.20 -7.23
CA LYS A 46 17.69 -2.67 -7.17
C LYS A 46 18.79 -3.27 -6.29
N ALA A 47 20.03 -2.75 -6.41
CA ALA A 47 21.17 -3.27 -5.67
C ALA A 47 21.06 -3.07 -4.15
N ALA A 48 20.43 -1.96 -3.69
CA ALA A 48 20.18 -1.73 -2.28
C ALA A 48 19.14 -2.73 -1.73
N TYR A 49 18.01 -2.88 -2.42
CA TYR A 49 17.00 -3.86 -2.03
C TYR A 49 17.56 -5.29 -1.93
N GLN A 50 18.38 -5.71 -2.90
CA GLN A 50 18.93 -7.06 -2.96
C GLN A 50 19.96 -7.39 -1.86
N LYS A 51 20.47 -6.40 -1.15
CA LYS A 51 21.37 -6.63 0.00
C LYS A 51 20.62 -7.07 1.26
N HIS A 52 19.32 -6.83 1.32
CA HIS A 52 18.52 -7.06 2.49
C HIS A 52 17.67 -8.32 2.33
N HIS A 53 17.82 -9.26 3.27
CA HIS A 53 17.14 -10.55 3.29
C HIS A 53 16.19 -10.70 4.48
N SER A 54 16.31 -9.81 5.44
CA SER A 54 15.45 -9.73 6.61
C SER A 54 15.44 -8.32 7.19
N GLU A 55 14.40 -8.01 7.96
CA GLU A 55 14.29 -6.74 8.68
C GLU A 55 13.52 -6.88 9.99
N ILE A 56 13.83 -5.99 10.94
CA ILE A 56 13.02 -5.73 12.12
C ILE A 56 12.64 -4.25 12.07
N GLN A 57 11.34 -3.98 12.17
CA GLN A 57 10.81 -2.63 12.34
C GLN A 57 10.17 -2.50 13.72
N LYS A 58 10.41 -1.37 14.38
CA LYS A 58 9.74 -1.01 15.65
C LYS A 58 9.15 0.37 15.53
N GLY A 59 8.03 0.56 16.19
CA GLY A 59 7.33 1.84 16.14
C GLY A 59 6.12 1.88 17.06
N THR A 60 5.33 2.90 16.86
CA THR A 60 4.11 3.18 17.62
C THR A 60 2.93 3.38 16.67
N LEU A 61 1.73 3.25 17.21
CA LEU A 61 0.50 3.60 16.52
C LEU A 61 -0.44 4.36 17.45
N GLU A 62 -1.24 5.25 16.86
CA GLU A 62 -2.21 6.05 17.57
C GLU A 62 -3.51 6.15 16.77
N PHE A 63 -4.64 5.77 17.39
CA PHE A 63 -5.99 5.98 16.87
C PHE A 63 -6.44 7.37 17.30
N GLY A 64 -6.35 8.35 16.39
CA GLY A 64 -6.57 9.75 16.69
C GLY A 64 -7.93 10.05 17.33
N ALA A 65 -9.01 9.46 16.80
CA ALA A 65 -10.38 9.68 17.30
C ALA A 65 -10.64 9.09 18.70
N MET A 66 -9.91 8.02 19.08
CA MET A 66 -10.11 7.29 20.32
C MET A 66 -9.02 7.56 21.36
N GLY A 67 -7.94 8.24 21.00
CA GLY A 67 -6.79 8.46 21.86
C GLY A 67 -6.05 7.16 22.28
N ILE A 68 -6.32 6.03 21.61
CA ILE A 68 -5.73 4.75 21.91
C ILE A 68 -4.34 4.71 21.27
N LYS A 69 -3.34 4.36 22.07
CA LYS A 69 -1.94 4.23 21.64
C LYS A 69 -1.48 2.79 21.77
N GLY A 70 -0.49 2.44 20.97
CA GLY A 70 0.12 1.12 21.04
C GLY A 70 1.54 1.11 20.50
N THR A 71 2.16 -0.04 20.64
CA THR A 71 3.47 -0.35 20.07
C THR A 71 3.33 -1.34 18.91
N LEU A 72 4.25 -1.25 17.97
CA LEU A 72 4.36 -2.13 16.81
C LEU A 72 5.77 -2.73 16.79
N THR A 73 5.87 -4.04 16.63
CA THR A 73 7.10 -4.70 16.25
C THR A 73 6.82 -5.67 15.09
N SER A 74 7.59 -5.53 14.02
CA SER A 74 7.48 -6.38 12.82
C SER A 74 8.81 -7.03 12.51
N TYR A 75 8.77 -8.32 12.20
CA TYR A 75 9.90 -9.13 11.72
C TYR A 75 9.53 -9.64 10.33
N ARG A 76 10.42 -9.49 9.38
CA ARG A 76 10.23 -9.99 8.02
C ARG A 76 11.50 -10.66 7.52
N ALA A 77 11.34 -11.73 6.75
CA ALA A 77 12.46 -12.43 6.12
C ALA A 77 12.04 -13.06 4.79
N GLU A 78 13.00 -13.15 3.88
CA GLU A 78 12.79 -13.80 2.58
C GLU A 78 12.32 -15.26 2.72
N PRO A 79 11.56 -15.74 1.73
CA PRO A 79 10.91 -14.96 0.65
C PRO A 79 9.62 -14.28 1.13
N ASN A 80 8.93 -14.81 2.14
CA ASN A 80 7.60 -14.39 2.58
C ASN A 80 7.29 -14.76 4.03
N LYS A 81 8.30 -14.81 4.90
CA LYS A 81 8.09 -15.00 6.33
C LYS A 81 7.84 -13.65 6.99
N SER A 82 6.83 -13.59 7.83
CA SER A 82 6.54 -12.39 8.61
C SER A 82 5.95 -12.73 9.97
N TYR A 83 6.22 -11.85 10.93
CA TYR A 83 5.57 -11.81 12.22
C TYR A 83 5.42 -10.35 12.64
N GLN A 84 4.22 -9.94 12.97
CA GLN A 84 3.92 -8.61 13.47
C GLN A 84 3.17 -8.71 14.78
N GLU A 85 3.54 -7.87 15.72
CA GLU A 85 2.87 -7.73 16.99
C GLU A 85 2.48 -6.27 17.20
N VAL A 86 1.20 -6.05 17.49
CA VAL A 86 0.64 -4.76 17.91
C VAL A 86 0.08 -4.93 19.30
N GLU A 87 0.53 -4.12 20.25
CA GLU A 87 0.01 -4.08 21.61
C GLU A 87 -0.68 -2.73 21.83
N LEU A 88 -1.99 -2.74 22.03
CA LEU A 88 -2.81 -1.56 22.28
C LEU A 88 -3.03 -1.36 23.77
N THR A 89 -2.74 -0.17 24.26
CA THR A 89 -2.90 0.17 25.68
C THR A 89 -4.38 -0.01 26.09
N GLY A 90 -4.61 -0.93 27.03
CA GLY A 90 -5.93 -1.22 27.59
C GLY A 90 -6.82 -2.14 26.73
N LEU A 91 -6.41 -2.52 25.52
CA LEU A 91 -7.18 -3.38 24.62
C LEU A 91 -6.53 -4.73 24.33
N GLY A 92 -5.25 -4.88 24.72
CA GLY A 92 -4.51 -6.13 24.55
C GLY A 92 -3.70 -6.18 23.25
N LYS A 93 -3.41 -7.40 22.83
CA LYS A 93 -2.43 -7.71 21.79
C LYS A 93 -3.08 -8.35 20.57
N THR A 94 -2.59 -7.97 19.40
CA THR A 94 -2.84 -8.66 18.13
C THR A 94 -1.53 -9.06 17.51
N GLN A 95 -1.44 -10.31 17.09
CA GLN A 95 -0.30 -10.89 16.41
C GLN A 95 -0.75 -11.40 15.04
N GLU A 96 0.07 -11.18 14.04
CA GLU A 96 -0.16 -11.72 12.71
C GLU A 96 1.14 -12.28 12.17
N GLY A 97 1.06 -13.30 11.33
CA GLY A 97 2.27 -13.84 10.77
C GLY A 97 2.08 -14.93 9.74
N THR A 98 3.22 -15.39 9.25
CA THR A 98 3.30 -16.56 8.37
C THR A 98 4.68 -17.20 8.46
N ASP A 99 4.71 -18.54 8.41
CA ASP A 99 5.92 -19.33 8.22
C ASP A 99 6.29 -19.48 6.72
N GLY A 100 5.53 -18.79 5.84
CA GLY A 100 5.60 -18.88 4.38
C GLY A 100 4.54 -19.80 3.76
N LYS A 101 3.77 -20.53 4.57
CA LYS A 101 2.73 -21.48 4.12
C LYS A 101 1.37 -21.18 4.74
N VAL A 102 1.33 -21.03 6.05
CA VAL A 102 0.12 -20.71 6.82
C VAL A 102 0.14 -19.24 7.17
N PHE A 103 -0.91 -18.51 6.81
CA PHE A 103 -1.13 -17.11 7.13
C PHE A 103 -2.17 -17.02 8.23
N TRP A 104 -1.88 -16.28 9.29
CA TRP A 104 -2.69 -16.32 10.50
C TRP A 104 -2.75 -14.97 11.22
N SER A 105 -3.76 -14.82 12.07
CA SER A 105 -3.82 -13.77 13.09
C SER A 105 -4.26 -14.37 14.42
N LEU A 106 -3.80 -13.76 15.52
CA LEU A 106 -4.16 -14.11 16.90
C LEU A 106 -4.41 -12.81 17.65
N SER A 107 -5.66 -12.57 18.01
CA SER A 107 -6.08 -11.36 18.70
C SER A 107 -6.62 -11.70 20.08
N SER A 108 -6.28 -10.89 21.08
CA SER A 108 -6.88 -10.99 22.42
C SER A 108 -8.40 -10.81 22.43
N MET A 109 -8.95 -10.14 21.42
CA MET A 109 -10.39 -9.86 21.30
C MET A 109 -11.12 -10.89 20.44
N MET A 110 -10.50 -11.33 19.33
CA MET A 110 -11.16 -12.17 18.31
C MET A 110 -10.69 -13.64 18.34
N GLY A 111 -9.61 -13.92 19.07
CA GLY A 111 -9.00 -15.26 19.11
C GLY A 111 -8.13 -15.58 17.89
N PRO A 112 -7.79 -16.89 17.73
CA PRO A 112 -6.96 -17.38 16.64
C PRO A 112 -7.76 -17.51 15.34
N HIS A 113 -7.15 -17.12 14.21
CA HIS A 113 -7.73 -17.19 12.88
C HIS A 113 -6.68 -17.59 11.84
N VAL A 114 -7.02 -18.51 10.94
CA VAL A 114 -6.21 -18.88 9.77
C VAL A 114 -6.80 -18.20 8.54
N LYS A 115 -5.98 -17.39 7.87
CA LYS A 115 -6.40 -16.63 6.68
C LYS A 115 -6.54 -17.56 5.48
N GLU A 116 -7.66 -17.46 4.75
CA GLU A 116 -7.99 -18.27 3.57
C GLU A 116 -8.55 -17.40 2.45
N GLY A 117 -8.68 -17.94 1.24
CA GLY A 117 -9.27 -17.24 0.11
C GLY A 117 -8.64 -15.87 -0.17
N ALA A 118 -9.46 -14.85 -0.34
CA ALA A 118 -9.03 -13.50 -0.64
C ALA A 118 -8.18 -12.86 0.47
N GLU A 119 -8.47 -13.19 1.74
CA GLU A 119 -7.69 -12.73 2.89
C GLU A 119 -6.26 -13.30 2.86
N LYS A 120 -6.10 -14.59 2.51
CA LYS A 120 -4.80 -15.21 2.31
C LYS A 120 -4.07 -14.58 1.12
N ALA A 121 -4.74 -14.36 0.00
CA ALA A 121 -4.13 -13.72 -1.17
C ALA A 121 -3.56 -12.34 -0.83
N GLN A 122 -4.30 -11.54 -0.07
CA GLN A 122 -3.82 -10.25 0.43
C GLN A 122 -2.63 -10.40 1.37
N ALA A 123 -2.66 -11.38 2.28
CA ALA A 123 -1.58 -11.64 3.22
C ALA A 123 -0.29 -12.10 2.52
N VAL A 124 -0.38 -12.86 1.42
CA VAL A 124 0.76 -13.24 0.58
C VAL A 124 1.44 -11.99 0.03
N LEU A 125 0.67 -11.05 -0.55
CA LEU A 125 1.24 -9.82 -1.11
C LEU A 125 1.95 -8.98 -0.03
N SER A 126 1.30 -8.78 1.13
CA SER A 126 1.84 -7.95 2.21
C SER A 126 3.04 -8.58 2.92
N SER A 127 3.17 -9.92 2.94
CA SER A 127 4.30 -10.62 3.56
C SER A 127 5.48 -10.85 2.62
N THR A 128 5.30 -10.68 1.30
CA THR A 128 6.40 -10.84 0.35
C THR A 128 7.50 -9.84 0.65
N PHE A 129 8.70 -10.34 0.91
CA PHE A 129 9.86 -9.50 1.17
C PHE A 129 10.28 -8.77 -0.11
N ASN A 130 10.64 -7.49 -0.01
CA ASN A 130 10.96 -6.65 -1.16
C ASN A 130 9.87 -6.68 -2.26
N ALA A 131 8.59 -6.63 -1.87
CA ALA A 131 7.46 -6.70 -2.82
C ALA A 131 7.54 -5.64 -3.92
N ASP A 132 8.01 -4.43 -3.59
CA ASP A 132 8.19 -3.36 -4.58
C ASP A 132 9.21 -3.74 -5.66
N LEU A 133 10.31 -4.42 -5.29
CA LEU A 133 11.30 -4.91 -6.26
C LEU A 133 10.73 -6.03 -7.14
N ASN A 134 9.87 -6.87 -6.56
CA ASN A 134 9.34 -8.08 -7.17
C ASN A 134 7.95 -7.86 -7.82
N TRP A 135 7.57 -6.62 -8.10
CA TRP A 135 6.24 -6.29 -8.60
C TRP A 135 5.86 -7.05 -9.89
N ARG A 136 6.84 -7.37 -10.75
CA ARG A 136 6.60 -8.10 -12.01
C ARG A 136 6.13 -9.54 -11.78
N ASP A 137 6.54 -10.15 -10.68
CA ASP A 137 6.17 -11.52 -10.33
C ASP A 137 4.85 -11.55 -9.53
N LEU A 138 4.53 -10.45 -8.84
CA LEU A 138 3.36 -10.35 -7.97
C LEU A 138 2.09 -9.91 -8.70
N PHE A 139 2.23 -9.11 -9.76
CA PHE A 139 1.09 -8.52 -10.47
C PHE A 139 1.04 -8.95 -11.93
N LYS A 140 -0.09 -9.53 -12.33
CA LYS A 140 -0.34 -9.95 -13.73
C LYS A 140 -0.59 -8.78 -14.68
N ASP A 141 -1.00 -7.63 -14.16
CA ASP A 141 -1.26 -6.41 -14.92
C ASP A 141 -0.99 -5.17 -14.06
N VAL A 142 -0.38 -4.16 -14.66
CA VAL A 142 -0.15 -2.85 -14.05
C VAL A 142 -0.52 -1.76 -15.05
N LYS A 143 -1.30 -0.76 -14.61
CA LYS A 143 -1.78 0.32 -15.49
C LYS A 143 -1.73 1.67 -14.82
N THR A 144 -1.22 2.67 -15.53
CA THR A 144 -1.44 4.07 -15.17
C THR A 144 -2.83 4.48 -15.61
N THR A 145 -3.70 4.84 -14.67
CA THR A 145 -5.12 5.13 -14.92
C THR A 145 -5.46 6.61 -14.89
N GLY A 146 -4.53 7.46 -14.50
CA GLY A 146 -4.75 8.91 -14.47
C GLY A 146 -3.80 9.63 -13.52
N VAL A 147 -4.22 10.83 -13.18
CA VAL A 147 -3.56 11.72 -12.20
C VAL A 147 -4.56 12.01 -11.10
N GLU A 148 -4.08 12.02 -9.87
CA GLU A 148 -4.83 12.39 -8.67
C GLU A 148 -4.02 13.45 -7.92
N THR A 149 -4.69 14.33 -7.17
CA THR A 149 -4.02 15.28 -6.28
C THR A 149 -4.17 14.79 -4.83
N VAL A 150 -3.06 14.52 -4.16
CA VAL A 150 -2.99 14.07 -2.77
C VAL A 150 -2.22 15.11 -1.96
N ASP A 151 -2.85 15.70 -0.94
CA ASP A 151 -2.26 16.75 -0.10
C ASP A 151 -1.59 17.89 -0.92
N GLY A 152 -2.25 18.31 -2.02
CA GLY A 152 -1.78 19.39 -2.90
C GLY A 152 -0.66 18.99 -3.87
N LYS A 153 -0.30 17.71 -3.95
CA LYS A 153 0.70 17.17 -4.88
C LYS A 153 0.02 16.30 -5.94
N ASP A 154 0.35 16.57 -7.21
CA ASP A 154 -0.10 15.71 -8.30
C ASP A 154 0.69 14.40 -8.32
N CYS A 155 -0.02 13.29 -8.40
CA CYS A 155 0.56 11.96 -8.46
C CYS A 155 -0.02 11.14 -9.62
N TYR A 156 0.78 10.25 -10.18
CA TYR A 156 0.31 9.25 -11.14
C TYR A 156 -0.38 8.12 -10.39
N LYS A 157 -1.62 7.82 -10.78
CA LYS A 157 -2.41 6.71 -10.23
C LYS A 157 -2.11 5.43 -11.00
N VAL A 158 -1.51 4.45 -10.34
CA VAL A 158 -1.19 3.14 -10.87
C VAL A 158 -2.07 2.10 -10.20
N VAL A 159 -2.75 1.29 -11.01
CA VAL A 159 -3.52 0.14 -10.55
C VAL A 159 -2.69 -1.12 -10.81
N LEU A 160 -2.48 -1.90 -9.74
CA LEU A 160 -1.76 -3.16 -9.77
C LEU A 160 -2.77 -4.30 -9.52
N THR A 161 -2.83 -5.24 -10.46
CA THR A 161 -3.78 -6.36 -10.40
C THR A 161 -3.01 -7.64 -10.12
N PRO A 162 -3.11 -8.23 -8.91
CA PRO A 162 -2.49 -9.51 -8.60
C PRO A 162 -3.20 -10.67 -9.31
N ALA A 163 -2.59 -11.86 -9.29
CA ALA A 163 -3.23 -13.06 -9.83
C ALA A 163 -4.50 -13.42 -9.05
N GLU A 164 -4.47 -13.26 -7.73
CA GLU A 164 -5.57 -13.50 -6.81
C GLU A 164 -5.75 -12.30 -5.87
N GLY A 165 -6.97 -12.07 -5.40
CA GLY A 165 -7.30 -10.94 -4.52
C GLY A 165 -7.70 -9.68 -5.28
N GLY A 166 -7.92 -8.60 -4.52
CA GLY A 166 -8.34 -7.29 -5.03
C GLY A 166 -7.18 -6.50 -5.64
N ALA A 167 -7.50 -5.63 -6.59
CA ALA A 167 -6.52 -4.69 -7.13
C ALA A 167 -6.06 -3.69 -6.07
N ILE A 168 -4.79 -3.30 -6.14
CA ILE A 168 -4.19 -2.27 -5.31
C ILE A 168 -4.01 -1.02 -6.17
N THR A 169 -4.38 0.14 -5.64
CA THR A 169 -4.11 1.42 -6.29
C THR A 169 -3.02 2.15 -5.54
N GLN A 170 -1.99 2.57 -6.24
CA GLN A 170 -0.87 3.36 -5.69
C GLN A 170 -0.75 4.68 -6.43
N CYS A 171 -0.46 5.75 -5.69
CA CYS A 171 -0.23 7.09 -6.22
C CYS A 171 1.23 7.49 -6.00
N TYR A 172 1.91 7.87 -7.08
CA TYR A 172 3.31 8.27 -7.07
C TYR A 172 3.46 9.75 -7.44
N ASP A 173 4.01 10.53 -6.53
CA ASP A 173 4.22 11.97 -6.71
C ASP A 173 5.05 12.24 -7.98
N LYS A 174 4.59 13.18 -8.82
CA LYS A 174 5.21 13.46 -10.12
C LYS A 174 6.61 14.05 -10.02
N GLN A 175 6.95 14.69 -8.90
CA GLN A 175 8.23 15.38 -8.73
C GLN A 175 9.25 14.47 -8.04
N SER A 176 8.87 13.86 -6.91
CA SER A 176 9.77 13.02 -6.13
C SER A 176 9.78 11.57 -6.57
N ASN A 177 8.77 11.10 -7.30
CA ASN A 177 8.49 9.70 -7.63
C ASN A 177 8.25 8.82 -6.40
N LEU A 178 8.02 9.39 -5.22
CA LEU A 178 7.69 8.64 -4.01
C LEU A 178 6.21 8.31 -3.98
N MET A 179 5.86 7.18 -3.39
CA MET A 179 4.47 6.81 -3.15
C MET A 179 3.88 7.75 -2.09
N VAL A 180 2.73 8.36 -2.38
CA VAL A 180 2.04 9.30 -1.48
C VAL A 180 0.69 8.80 -1.01
N LYS A 181 0.14 7.78 -1.69
CA LYS A 181 -1.10 7.11 -1.30
C LYS A 181 -1.11 5.68 -1.79
N MET A 182 -1.68 4.79 -1.01
CA MET A 182 -2.04 3.43 -1.41
C MET A 182 -3.46 3.14 -0.95
N THR A 183 -4.28 2.57 -1.85
CA THR A 183 -5.65 2.13 -1.57
C THR A 183 -5.72 0.62 -1.75
N ILE A 184 -6.16 -0.08 -0.72
CA ILE A 184 -6.37 -1.53 -0.73
C ILE A 184 -7.81 -1.81 -0.35
N THR A 185 -8.48 -2.68 -1.11
CA THR A 185 -9.73 -3.30 -0.69
C THR A 185 -9.39 -4.63 -0.03
N ALA A 186 -9.56 -4.69 1.29
CA ALA A 186 -9.21 -5.85 2.11
C ALA A 186 -10.47 -6.64 2.51
N GLU A 187 -10.38 -7.95 2.39
CA GLU A 187 -11.33 -8.88 2.97
C GLU A 187 -10.89 -9.21 4.41
N SER A 188 -11.85 -9.27 5.31
CA SER A 188 -11.64 -9.65 6.70
C SER A 188 -12.86 -10.38 7.25
N PRO A 189 -12.78 -11.02 8.43
CA PRO A 189 -13.96 -11.60 9.09
C PRO A 189 -15.08 -10.59 9.37
N LEU A 190 -14.78 -9.29 9.35
CA LEU A 190 -15.75 -8.20 9.54
C LEU A 190 -16.32 -7.68 8.20
N GLY A 191 -15.95 -8.30 7.07
CA GLY A 191 -16.37 -7.94 5.72
C GLY A 191 -15.31 -7.21 4.92
N THR A 192 -15.71 -6.78 3.72
CA THR A 192 -14.85 -6.04 2.78
C THR A 192 -14.70 -4.58 3.20
N GLN A 193 -13.49 -4.09 3.31
CA GLN A 193 -13.18 -2.71 3.66
C GLN A 193 -12.15 -2.12 2.71
N THR A 194 -12.31 -0.85 2.36
CA THR A 194 -11.31 -0.10 1.61
C THR A 194 -10.49 0.76 2.59
N VAL A 195 -9.18 0.56 2.57
CA VAL A 195 -8.22 1.26 3.43
C VAL A 195 -7.34 2.14 2.56
N ASP A 196 -7.32 3.43 2.86
CA ASP A 196 -6.37 4.38 2.30
C ASP A 196 -5.19 4.56 3.25
N SER A 197 -3.98 4.43 2.72
CA SER A 197 -2.71 4.62 3.44
C SER A 197 -1.92 5.75 2.80
N PHE A 198 -1.42 6.68 3.62
CA PHE A 198 -0.68 7.87 3.20
C PHE A 198 0.71 7.84 3.81
N PRO A 199 1.71 7.25 3.12
CA PRO A 199 3.10 7.24 3.56
C PRO A 199 3.72 8.63 3.44
N THR A 200 4.42 9.04 4.50
CA THR A 200 5.10 10.35 4.60
C THR A 200 6.39 10.20 5.39
N ASP A 201 7.13 11.32 5.57
CA ASP A 201 8.36 11.35 6.38
C ASP A 201 9.37 10.28 5.93
N TYR A 202 9.68 10.31 4.63
CA TYR A 202 10.66 9.39 4.04
C TYR A 202 12.08 9.69 4.56
N ARG A 203 12.73 8.69 5.13
CA ARG A 203 14.08 8.76 5.70
C ARG A 203 14.96 7.65 5.17
N LYS A 204 16.27 7.85 5.22
CA LYS A 204 17.23 6.82 4.89
C LYS A 204 17.45 5.89 6.07
N ASP A 205 17.20 4.61 5.87
CA ASP A 205 17.60 3.51 6.73
C ASP A 205 18.60 2.66 5.97
N GLY A 206 19.88 2.79 6.31
CA GLY A 206 20.95 2.23 5.51
C GLY A 206 20.94 2.77 4.06
N ASP A 207 20.79 1.86 3.10
CA ASP A 207 20.79 2.18 1.66
C ASP A 207 19.39 2.48 1.12
N LEU A 208 18.31 2.25 1.90
CA LEU A 208 16.93 2.41 1.46
C LEU A 208 16.30 3.70 2.00
N LEU A 209 15.42 4.30 1.19
CA LEU A 209 14.58 5.42 1.58
C LEU A 209 13.18 4.89 1.89
N MET A 210 12.77 4.95 3.17
CA MET A 210 11.53 4.35 3.67
C MET A 210 10.64 5.38 4.36
N PRO A 211 9.29 5.25 4.30
CA PRO A 211 8.39 6.11 5.03
C PRO A 211 8.43 5.79 6.53
N HIS A 212 8.58 6.81 7.38
CA HIS A 212 8.55 6.69 8.83
C HIS A 212 7.21 7.05 9.46
N LYS A 213 6.29 7.65 8.67
CA LYS A 213 4.91 7.90 9.08
C LYS A 213 3.95 7.39 8.03
N ILE A 214 2.94 6.66 8.47
CA ILE A 214 1.88 6.15 7.60
C ILE A 214 0.55 6.43 8.29
N LYS A 215 -0.22 7.35 7.72
CA LYS A 215 -1.60 7.55 8.13
C LYS A 215 -2.48 6.55 7.39
N GLN A 216 -3.26 5.76 8.11
CA GLN A 216 -4.30 4.91 7.53
C GLN A 216 -5.68 5.44 7.89
N VAL A 217 -6.56 5.50 6.90
CA VAL A 217 -7.97 5.85 7.09
C VAL A 217 -8.77 4.56 7.07
N LEU A 218 -9.32 4.21 8.24
CA LEU A 218 -10.11 3.00 8.45
C LEU A 218 -11.59 3.35 8.51
N PRO A 219 -12.43 2.83 7.58
CA PRO A 219 -13.87 3.09 7.59
C PRO A 219 -14.49 2.71 8.94
N GLY A 220 -15.20 3.67 9.56
CA GLY A 220 -15.87 3.48 10.84
C GLY A 220 -15.00 3.51 12.10
N MET A 221 -13.65 3.52 11.94
CA MET A 221 -12.71 3.56 13.07
C MET A 221 -11.90 4.86 13.12
N GLY A 222 -11.91 5.65 12.04
CA GLY A 222 -11.14 6.89 11.92
C GLY A 222 -9.69 6.66 11.47
N ASP A 223 -8.85 7.66 11.73
CA ASP A 223 -7.46 7.65 11.30
C ASP A 223 -6.57 6.95 12.32
N VAL A 224 -5.65 6.12 11.83
CA VAL A 224 -4.56 5.51 12.59
C VAL A 224 -3.24 6.03 12.06
N MET A 225 -2.42 6.60 12.93
CA MET A 225 -1.06 7.04 12.60
C MET A 225 -0.06 5.99 13.06
N PHE A 226 0.64 5.39 12.12
CA PHE A 226 1.81 4.56 12.39
C PHE A 226 3.07 5.43 12.31
N THR A 227 3.94 5.30 13.31
CA THR A 227 5.26 5.95 13.34
C THR A 227 6.33 4.88 13.47
N ILE A 228 7.16 4.71 12.46
CA ILE A 228 8.31 3.81 12.48
C ILE A 228 9.48 4.54 13.15
N GLU A 229 9.96 4.01 14.24
CA GLU A 229 11.02 4.59 15.05
C GLU A 229 12.39 4.04 14.66
N SER A 230 12.44 2.76 14.30
CA SER A 230 13.67 2.12 13.86
C SER A 230 13.43 1.01 12.85
N VAL A 231 14.38 0.88 11.91
CA VAL A 231 14.49 -0.22 10.95
C VAL A 231 15.89 -0.83 11.10
N THR A 232 15.97 -2.14 11.22
CA THR A 232 17.24 -2.87 11.26
C THR A 232 17.22 -3.92 10.16
N PHE A 233 18.15 -3.84 9.22
CA PHE A 233 18.27 -4.81 8.13
C PHE A 233 19.25 -5.93 8.48
N ASN A 234 18.96 -7.12 7.98
CA ASN A 234 19.73 -8.34 8.17
C ASN A 234 20.05 -8.62 9.65
N PRO A 235 19.10 -8.41 10.59
CA PRO A 235 19.32 -8.76 11.99
C PRO A 235 19.40 -10.27 12.16
N GLU A 236 20.00 -10.71 13.24
CA GLU A 236 19.84 -12.08 13.71
C GLU A 236 18.41 -12.26 14.25
N ILE A 237 17.60 -13.06 13.55
CA ILE A 237 16.23 -13.38 13.96
C ILE A 237 16.19 -14.82 14.47
N PRO A 238 15.70 -15.06 15.70
CA PRO A 238 15.55 -16.42 16.23
C PRO A 238 14.75 -17.31 15.27
N ALA A 239 15.17 -18.56 15.10
CA ALA A 239 14.61 -19.48 14.12
C ALA A 239 13.10 -19.78 14.35
N ASP A 240 12.64 -19.67 15.59
CA ASP A 240 11.27 -19.90 16.01
C ASP A 240 10.38 -18.66 15.91
N ARG A 241 10.94 -17.48 15.54
CA ARG A 241 10.17 -16.22 15.46
C ARG A 241 8.98 -16.32 14.48
N PHE A 242 9.12 -17.09 13.43
CA PHE A 242 8.09 -17.30 12.42
C PHE A 242 7.31 -18.60 12.60
N ALA A 243 7.53 -19.32 13.70
CA ALA A 243 6.79 -20.54 14.01
C ALA A 243 5.30 -20.24 14.29
N LEU A 244 4.44 -21.17 13.92
CA LEU A 244 3.02 -21.04 14.22
C LEU A 244 2.77 -21.12 15.73
N PRO A 245 1.97 -20.21 16.33
CA PRO A 245 1.46 -20.37 17.68
C PRO A 245 0.68 -21.68 17.87
N ASP A 246 0.63 -22.20 19.07
CA ASP A 246 -0.04 -23.49 19.32
C ASP A 246 -1.54 -23.43 19.05
N GLU A 247 -2.18 -22.31 19.30
CA GLU A 247 -3.59 -22.05 18.97
C GLU A 247 -3.84 -22.17 17.46
N ILE A 248 -2.91 -21.66 16.65
CA ILE A 248 -2.97 -21.73 15.19
C ILE A 248 -2.70 -23.16 14.70
N LYS A 249 -1.71 -23.87 15.27
CA LYS A 249 -1.45 -25.29 14.98
C LYS A 249 -2.68 -26.13 15.23
N ALA A 250 -3.38 -25.86 16.34
CA ALA A 250 -4.61 -26.57 16.68
C ALA A 250 -5.73 -26.38 15.64
N LEU A 251 -5.82 -25.21 15.00
CA LEU A 251 -6.77 -24.96 13.91
C LEU A 251 -6.38 -25.67 12.61
N VAL A 252 -5.10 -25.66 12.27
CA VAL A 252 -4.58 -26.30 11.04
C VAL A 252 -4.74 -27.83 11.12
N ASN A 253 -4.48 -28.43 12.27
CA ASN A 253 -4.55 -29.89 12.46
C ASN A 253 -5.99 -30.44 12.55
N LYS A 254 -7.01 -29.59 12.68
CA LYS A 254 -8.42 -30.00 12.71
C LYS A 254 -9.04 -30.11 11.30
N LYS A 255 -8.33 -29.68 10.29
CA LYS A 255 -8.73 -29.78 8.86
C LYS A 255 -8.12 -31.02 8.22
#